data_c74731f2c799aa69894a85a4758e0675
#
_entry.id   c74731f2c799aa69894a85a4758e0675
#
_cell.length_a   1.000
_cell.length_b   1.000
_cell.length_c   1.000
_cell.angle_alpha   90.00
_cell.angle_beta   90.00
_cell.angle_gamma   90.00
#
_symmetry.space_group_name_H-M   'P 1'
#
loop_
_entity.id
_entity.type
_entity.pdbx_description
1 polymer ?
#
loop_
_entity_poly.entity_id
_entity_poly.type
_entity_poly.pdbx_seq_one_letter_code
_entity_poly.pdbx_strand_id
1 'polypeptide(L)'
;IRKKYICKKQIKKGISGTRELLKNFKNGSSIALMIDQRVSEGMKCDFFKEKASTTTIPAQFAKKFDASIVPVYIERLKNNYFKLKIYTPLKFQENESIEKITTKLNEILEDMILHNPEQWIWTHNRWK
;
A
#
# COMPACT_ATOMS: atom_id res chain seq x y z
N ILE A 1 18.07 0.74 -11.74
CA ILE A 1 17.23 -0.41 -12.14
C ILE A 1 15.77 0.01 -12.23
N ARG A 2 15.09 0.47 -11.15
CA ARG A 2 13.65 0.79 -11.14
C ARG A 2 13.23 1.77 -12.23
N LYS A 3 13.93 2.90 -12.43
CA LYS A 3 13.61 3.89 -13.47
C LYS A 3 13.73 3.31 -14.88
N LYS A 4 14.66 2.38 -15.10
CA LYS A 4 14.92 1.79 -16.43
C LYS A 4 13.91 0.70 -16.79
N TYR A 5 13.54 -0.16 -15.82
CA TYR A 5 12.82 -1.41 -16.10
C TYR A 5 11.39 -1.48 -15.54
N ILE A 6 11.03 -0.65 -14.55
CA ILE A 6 9.72 -0.73 -13.89
C ILE A 6 8.87 0.50 -14.19
N CYS A 7 9.32 1.67 -13.75
CA CYS A 7 8.58 2.92 -13.95
C CYS A 7 9.54 4.11 -14.05
N LYS A 8 9.43 4.88 -15.11
CA LYS A 8 10.26 6.08 -15.33
C LYS A 8 10.02 7.16 -14.25
N LYS A 9 8.77 7.30 -13.79
CA LYS A 9 8.37 8.26 -12.75
C LYS A 9 8.47 7.62 -11.38
N GLN A 10 9.57 7.85 -10.68
CA GLN A 10 9.80 7.42 -9.29
C GLN A 10 9.64 8.63 -8.37
N ILE A 11 8.67 8.57 -7.48
CA ILE A 11 8.38 9.65 -6.54
C ILE A 11 9.09 9.38 -5.22
N LYS A 12 9.79 10.39 -4.69
CA LYS A 12 10.51 10.29 -3.41
C LYS A 12 9.53 10.31 -2.23
N LYS A 13 9.92 9.71 -1.11
CA LYS A 13 9.18 9.80 0.15
C LYS A 13 9.20 11.23 0.69
N GLY A 14 8.19 11.60 1.48
CA GLY A 14 8.07 12.89 2.16
C GLY A 14 7.00 13.79 1.55
N ILE A 15 6.85 14.99 2.11
CA ILE A 15 5.79 15.96 1.78
C ILE A 15 5.80 16.33 0.29
N SER A 16 6.99 16.58 -0.28
CA SER A 16 7.14 16.90 -1.71
C SER A 16 6.66 15.75 -2.59
N GLY A 17 6.99 14.52 -2.22
CA GLY A 17 6.53 13.32 -2.93
C GLY A 17 5.02 13.14 -2.85
N THR A 18 4.39 13.39 -1.71
CA THR A 18 2.94 13.33 -1.56
C THR A 18 2.24 14.37 -2.45
N ARG A 19 2.79 15.58 -2.57
CA ARG A 19 2.27 16.60 -3.50
C ARG A 19 2.40 16.16 -4.96
N GLU A 20 3.50 15.54 -5.31
CA GLU A 20 3.73 15.01 -6.66
C GLU A 20 2.78 13.85 -6.98
N LEU A 21 2.56 12.93 -6.02
CA LEU A 21 1.54 11.87 -6.14
C LEU A 21 0.17 12.45 -6.45
N LEU A 22 -0.25 13.45 -5.66
CA LEU A 22 -1.54 14.11 -5.84
C LEU A 22 -1.67 14.77 -7.23
N LYS A 23 -0.63 15.47 -7.67
CA LYS A 23 -0.60 16.09 -9.02
C LYS A 23 -0.73 15.06 -10.13
N ASN A 24 0.03 13.97 -10.05
CA ASN A 24 -0.04 12.91 -11.08
C ASN A 24 -1.39 12.21 -11.06
N PHE A 25 -1.97 11.96 -9.89
CA PHE A 25 -3.29 11.35 -9.77
C PHE A 25 -4.38 12.23 -10.41
N LYS A 26 -4.40 13.53 -10.10
CA LYS A 26 -5.33 14.49 -10.71
C LYS A 26 -5.19 14.58 -12.23
N ASN A 27 -4.02 14.27 -12.77
CA ASN A 27 -3.75 14.18 -14.20
C ASN A 27 -4.09 12.81 -14.81
N GLY A 28 -4.87 11.98 -14.10
CA GLY A 28 -5.34 10.67 -14.59
C GLY A 28 -4.35 9.53 -14.47
N SER A 29 -3.24 9.71 -13.73
CA SER A 29 -2.27 8.63 -13.51
C SER A 29 -2.70 7.72 -12.36
N SER A 30 -2.59 6.40 -12.54
CA SER A 30 -2.67 5.45 -11.42
C SER A 30 -1.45 5.56 -10.52
N ILE A 31 -1.63 5.32 -9.23
CA ILE A 31 -0.56 5.38 -8.22
C ILE A 31 -0.32 3.99 -7.65
N ALA A 32 0.92 3.52 -7.69
CA ALA A 32 1.35 2.29 -7.00
C ALA A 32 2.03 2.63 -5.68
N LEU A 33 1.57 2.03 -4.59
CA LEU A 33 2.08 2.23 -3.23
C LEU A 33 2.45 0.90 -2.58
N MET A 34 3.58 0.87 -1.89
CA MET A 34 3.99 -0.21 -1.00
C MET A 34 3.53 0.15 0.41
N ILE A 35 2.46 -0.50 0.90
CA ILE A 35 1.87 -0.20 2.22
C ILE A 35 2.36 -1.12 3.32
N ASP A 36 3.12 -2.15 2.98
CA ASP A 36 3.73 -3.10 3.91
C ASP A 36 4.89 -2.50 4.73
N GLN A 37 5.40 -1.35 4.35
CA GLN A 37 6.49 -0.69 5.01
C GLN A 37 6.00 0.28 6.10
N ARG A 38 6.79 0.38 7.18
CA ARG A 38 6.61 1.40 8.20
C ARG A 38 6.79 2.80 7.61
N VAL A 39 5.97 3.73 8.06
CA VAL A 39 6.14 5.17 7.80
C VAL A 39 6.23 5.93 9.12
N SER A 40 7.18 6.88 9.22
CA SER A 40 7.45 7.60 10.48
C SER A 40 6.26 8.42 10.96
N GLU A 41 5.51 9.04 10.04
CA GLU A 41 4.36 9.90 10.30
C GLU A 41 3.03 9.20 9.98
N GLY A 42 3.01 7.87 10.10
CA GLY A 42 1.82 7.07 9.86
C GLY A 42 0.83 7.08 11.03
N MET A 43 -0.39 6.70 10.75
CA MET A 43 -1.40 6.43 11.76
C MET A 43 -1.09 5.08 12.44
N LYS A 44 -1.26 5.01 13.76
CA LYS A 44 -1.14 3.76 14.51
C LYS A 44 -2.41 2.94 14.32
N CYS A 45 -2.35 1.92 13.47
CA CYS A 45 -3.43 0.97 13.21
C CYS A 45 -3.00 -0.45 13.58
N ASP A 46 -3.98 -1.31 13.83
CA ASP A 46 -3.71 -2.73 14.10
C ASP A 46 -3.09 -3.39 12.87
N PHE A 47 -2.09 -4.22 13.13
CA PHE A 47 -1.40 -5.05 12.16
C PHE A 47 -0.82 -6.27 12.90
N PHE A 48 -1.36 -7.47 12.64
CA PHE A 48 -1.11 -8.69 13.42
C PHE A 48 -1.35 -8.48 14.92
N LYS A 49 -2.48 -7.84 15.28
CA LYS A 49 -2.91 -7.53 16.66
C LYS A 49 -2.02 -6.54 17.42
N GLU A 50 -1.00 -5.97 16.78
CA GLU A 50 -0.10 -4.98 17.35
C GLU A 50 -0.21 -3.65 16.60
N LYS A 51 0.00 -2.51 17.28
CA LYS A 51 -0.09 -1.18 16.65
C LYS A 51 1.13 -0.90 15.77
N ALA A 52 0.89 -0.76 14.48
CA ALA A 52 1.92 -0.41 13.49
C ALA A 52 1.66 0.95 12.84
N SER A 53 2.74 1.71 12.60
CA SER A 53 2.66 3.01 11.93
C SER A 53 2.42 2.83 10.44
N THR A 54 1.18 3.09 9.99
CA THR A 54 0.67 2.78 8.64
C THR A 54 0.39 4.05 7.85
N THR A 55 0.72 4.03 6.56
CA THR A 55 0.39 5.16 5.67
C THR A 55 -1.10 5.28 5.45
N THR A 56 -1.63 6.50 5.57
CA THR A 56 -3.04 6.81 5.31
C THR A 56 -3.30 7.28 3.87
N ILE A 57 -2.26 7.37 3.04
CA ILE A 57 -2.38 7.90 1.67
C ILE A 57 -3.45 7.17 0.86
N PRO A 58 -3.53 5.82 0.82
CA PRO A 58 -4.59 5.13 0.09
C PRO A 58 -6.00 5.50 0.57
N ALA A 59 -6.21 5.54 1.89
CA ALA A 59 -7.49 5.91 2.48
C ALA A 59 -7.89 7.35 2.18
N GLN A 60 -6.92 8.28 2.21
CA GLN A 60 -7.16 9.68 1.85
C GLN A 60 -7.55 9.82 0.38
N PHE A 61 -6.93 9.05 -0.54
CA PHE A 61 -7.28 9.08 -1.96
C PHE A 61 -8.65 8.47 -2.21
N ALA A 62 -8.99 7.35 -1.55
CA ALA A 62 -10.32 6.76 -1.65
C ALA A 62 -11.40 7.76 -1.23
N LYS A 63 -11.25 8.40 -0.06
CA LYS A 63 -12.25 9.37 0.44
C LYS A 63 -12.33 10.65 -0.37
N LYS A 64 -11.19 11.24 -0.73
CA LYS A 64 -11.18 12.57 -1.35
C LYS A 64 -11.50 12.55 -2.83
N PHE A 65 -11.25 11.45 -3.51
CA PHE A 65 -11.35 11.36 -4.98
C PHE A 65 -12.20 10.18 -5.45
N ASP A 66 -12.89 9.50 -4.54
CA ASP A 66 -13.60 8.24 -4.84
C ASP A 66 -12.71 7.22 -5.57
N ALA A 67 -11.42 7.20 -5.22
CA ALA A 67 -10.45 6.33 -5.88
C ALA A 67 -10.67 4.87 -5.47
N SER A 68 -10.72 3.98 -6.44
CA SER A 68 -10.69 2.55 -6.19
C SER A 68 -9.28 2.11 -5.76
N ILE A 69 -9.20 1.27 -4.74
CA ILE A 69 -7.94 0.67 -4.30
C ILE A 69 -7.89 -0.76 -4.83
N VAL A 70 -6.87 -1.08 -5.60
CA VAL A 70 -6.67 -2.43 -6.15
C VAL A 70 -5.52 -3.09 -5.40
N PRO A 71 -5.80 -4.07 -4.52
CA PRO A 71 -4.75 -4.84 -3.88
C PRO A 71 -4.03 -5.71 -4.90
N VAL A 72 -2.70 -5.78 -4.78
CA VAL A 72 -1.85 -6.59 -5.67
C VAL A 72 -0.85 -7.37 -4.83
N TYR A 73 -0.80 -8.67 -5.03
CA TYR A 73 0.13 -9.57 -4.37
C TYR A 73 1.09 -10.18 -5.39
N ILE A 74 2.36 -10.23 -5.02
CA ILE A 74 3.39 -10.87 -5.81
C ILE A 74 4.02 -12.02 -5.03
N GLU A 75 4.05 -13.18 -5.63
CA GLU A 75 4.61 -14.41 -5.09
C GLU A 75 5.82 -14.85 -5.91
N ARG A 76 6.93 -15.13 -5.25
CA ARG A 76 8.09 -15.73 -5.90
C ARG A 76 7.89 -17.24 -5.98
N LEU A 77 8.00 -17.76 -7.17
CA LEU A 77 7.97 -19.19 -7.47
C LEU A 77 9.39 -19.76 -7.68
N LYS A 78 9.50 -21.05 -7.96
CA LYS A 78 10.77 -21.70 -8.34
C LYS A 78 11.34 -21.08 -9.62
N ASN A 79 12.64 -21.23 -9.83
CA ASN A 79 13.36 -20.83 -11.04
C ASN A 79 13.20 -19.33 -11.43
N ASN A 80 13.11 -18.44 -10.41
CA ASN A 80 12.96 -16.99 -10.62
C ASN A 80 11.66 -16.56 -11.34
N TYR A 81 10.64 -17.41 -11.37
CA TYR A 81 9.31 -17.02 -11.80
C TYR A 81 8.57 -16.29 -10.68
N PHE A 82 7.68 -15.39 -11.08
CA PHE A 82 6.82 -14.65 -10.17
C PHE A 82 5.37 -14.77 -10.63
N LYS A 83 4.47 -14.94 -9.65
CA LYS A 83 3.04 -14.92 -9.87
C LYS A 83 2.50 -13.59 -9.35
N LEU A 84 1.85 -12.82 -10.20
CA LEU A 84 1.16 -11.60 -9.83
C LEU A 84 -0.34 -11.90 -9.70
N LYS A 85 -0.91 -11.60 -8.54
CA LYS A 85 -2.35 -11.70 -8.30
C LYS A 85 -2.91 -10.29 -8.11
N ILE A 86 -3.84 -9.90 -8.97
CA ILE A 86 -4.58 -8.66 -8.89
C ILE A 86 -5.96 -8.98 -8.32
N TYR A 87 -6.33 -8.34 -7.23
CA TYR A 87 -7.60 -8.59 -6.56
C TYR A 87 -8.68 -7.63 -7.07
N THR A 88 -9.92 -7.94 -6.73
CA THR A 88 -11.06 -7.06 -7.02
C THR A 88 -10.84 -5.67 -6.43
N PRO A 89 -11.13 -4.59 -7.19
CA PRO A 89 -11.05 -3.24 -6.68
C PRO A 89 -11.93 -3.03 -5.45
N LEU A 90 -11.38 -2.39 -4.43
CA LEU A 90 -12.09 -2.00 -3.23
C LEU A 90 -12.69 -0.60 -3.42
N LYS A 91 -13.95 -0.46 -3.07
CA LYS A 91 -14.65 0.79 -2.93
C LYS A 91 -15.04 0.98 -1.46
N PHE A 92 -14.94 2.19 -0.98
CA PHE A 92 -15.28 2.55 0.40
C PHE A 92 -16.43 3.55 0.41
N GLN A 93 -17.28 3.46 1.42
CA GLN A 93 -18.39 4.39 1.58
C GLN A 93 -17.89 5.76 2.07
N GLU A 94 -18.60 6.82 1.72
CA GLU A 94 -18.24 8.19 2.11
C GLU A 94 -18.18 8.39 3.62
N ASN A 95 -19.05 7.70 4.38
CA ASN A 95 -19.11 7.75 5.84
C ASN A 95 -17.99 6.95 6.55
N GLU A 96 -17.21 6.13 5.84
CA GLU A 96 -16.11 5.38 6.46
C GLU A 96 -14.94 6.31 6.82
N SER A 97 -14.40 6.15 8.03
CA SER A 97 -13.26 6.94 8.49
C SER A 97 -11.96 6.49 7.81
N ILE A 98 -10.98 7.41 7.73
CA ILE A 98 -9.63 7.09 7.24
C ILE A 98 -9.01 5.94 8.05
N GLU A 99 -9.24 5.93 9.38
CA GLU A 99 -8.76 4.88 10.26
C GLU A 99 -9.35 3.52 9.89
N LYS A 100 -10.68 3.44 9.72
CA LYS A 100 -11.36 2.21 9.35
C LYS A 100 -10.86 1.66 8.01
N ILE A 101 -10.70 2.53 7.01
CA ILE A 101 -10.16 2.14 5.69
C ILE A 101 -8.72 1.65 5.84
N THR A 102 -7.88 2.37 6.60
CA THR A 102 -6.47 2.00 6.78
C THR A 102 -6.32 0.67 7.51
N THR A 103 -7.13 0.43 8.55
CA THR A 103 -7.18 -0.86 9.26
C THR A 103 -7.61 -1.98 8.33
N LYS A 104 -8.63 -1.76 7.50
CA LYS A 104 -9.08 -2.75 6.51
C LYS A 104 -7.99 -3.11 5.50
N LEU A 105 -7.20 -2.14 5.09
CA LEU A 105 -6.06 -2.39 4.19
C LEU A 105 -4.95 -3.20 4.90
N ASN A 106 -4.73 -2.99 6.21
CA ASN A 106 -3.82 -3.82 6.99
C ASN A 106 -4.32 -5.28 7.09
N GLU A 107 -5.61 -5.52 7.35
CA GLU A 107 -6.19 -6.87 7.38
C GLU A 107 -5.97 -7.61 6.04
N ILE A 108 -6.20 -6.94 4.92
CA ILE A 108 -5.95 -7.52 3.59
C ILE A 108 -4.45 -7.82 3.39
N LEU A 109 -3.58 -6.95 3.88
CA LEU A 109 -2.14 -7.16 3.82
C LEU A 109 -1.69 -8.34 4.69
N GLU A 110 -2.27 -8.50 5.90
CA GLU A 110 -2.05 -9.65 6.77
C GLU A 110 -2.42 -10.96 6.06
N ASP A 111 -3.61 -11.02 5.45
CA ASP A 111 -4.06 -12.18 4.68
C ASP A 111 -3.08 -12.51 3.55
N MET A 112 -2.57 -11.49 2.84
CA MET A 112 -1.57 -11.69 1.79
C MET A 112 -0.26 -12.24 2.32
N ILE A 113 0.22 -11.74 3.47
CA ILE A 113 1.46 -12.20 4.10
C ILE A 113 1.31 -13.65 4.57
N LEU A 114 0.15 -14.01 5.14
CA LEU A 114 -0.12 -15.36 5.64
C LEU A 114 -0.17 -16.43 4.55
N HIS A 115 -0.32 -16.05 3.26
CA HIS A 115 -0.21 -17.01 2.15
C HIS A 115 1.21 -17.58 2.03
N ASN A 116 2.25 -16.74 2.18
CA ASN A 116 3.66 -17.14 2.13
C ASN A 116 4.48 -16.26 3.11
N PRO A 117 4.36 -16.50 4.42
CA PRO A 117 4.96 -15.63 5.43
C PRO A 117 6.49 -15.58 5.35
N GLU A 118 7.14 -16.63 4.83
CA GLU A 118 8.60 -16.66 4.62
C GLU A 118 9.07 -15.71 3.51
N GLN A 119 8.18 -15.21 2.66
CA GLN A 119 8.53 -14.27 1.60
C GLN A 119 8.42 -12.81 2.02
N TRP A 120 7.86 -12.52 3.20
CA TRP A 120 7.80 -11.17 3.72
C TRP A 120 9.05 -10.80 4.52
N ILE A 121 9.47 -9.53 4.42
CA ILE A 121 10.72 -9.06 5.05
C ILE A 121 10.46 -8.68 6.52
N TRP A 122 10.43 -9.66 7.41
CA TRP A 122 10.21 -9.49 8.85
C TRP A 122 11.25 -8.59 9.54
N THR A 123 12.49 -8.58 9.05
CA THR A 123 13.59 -7.76 9.59
C THR A 123 13.36 -6.25 9.43
N HIS A 124 12.40 -5.84 8.61
CA HIS A 124 12.02 -4.43 8.48
C HIS A 124 11.42 -3.84 9.76
N ASN A 125 11.06 -4.66 10.73
CA ASN A 125 10.41 -4.27 12.00
C ASN A 125 9.28 -3.24 11.80
N ARG A 126 8.16 -3.72 11.33
CA ARG A 126 6.97 -2.94 10.97
C ARG A 126 6.37 -2.17 12.17
N TRP A 127 6.60 -2.64 13.39
CA TRP A 127 6.01 -2.14 14.64
C TRP A 127 6.90 -1.17 15.43
N LYS A 128 8.17 -1.02 15.09
CA LYS A 128 9.15 -0.19 15.81
C LYS A 128 8.84 1.30 15.76
#